data_8032546bc8357f85c799ad0f00d9955c
#
_entry.id   8032546bc8357f85c799ad0f00d9955c
#
_cell.length_a   1.000
_cell.length_b   1.000
_cell.length_c   1.000
_cell.angle_alpha   90.00
_cell.angle_beta   90.00
_cell.angle_gamma   90.00
#
_symmetry.space_group_name_H-M   'P 1'
#
loop_
_entity.id
_entity.type
_entity.pdbx_description
1 polymer ?
#
loop_
_entity_poly.entity_id
_entity_poly.type
_entity_poly.pdbx_seq_one_letter_code
_entity_poly.pdbx_strand_id
1 'polypeptide(L)' 'MTIAENAAIKGDVKAGEVKLYGKVEGTITSDRCELKEKSLLKGDIKTKTLSMEEGATLQGKTSIGS' A
#
# COMPACT_ATOMS: atom_id res chain seq x y z
N MET A 1 4.80 -9.18 -3.03
CA MET A 1 3.83 -8.83 -4.08
C MET A 1 4.16 -7.45 -4.65
N THR A 2 4.12 -7.34 -5.96
CA THR A 2 4.42 -6.07 -6.62
C THR A 2 3.22 -5.64 -7.45
N ILE A 3 2.78 -4.42 -7.26
CA ILE A 3 1.66 -3.85 -8.00
C ILE A 3 2.22 -2.81 -8.96
N ALA A 4 2.10 -3.09 -10.26
CA ALA A 4 2.68 -2.25 -11.29
C ALA A 4 2.00 -0.87 -11.36
N GLU A 5 2.68 0.10 -11.94
CA GLU A 5 2.17 1.46 -11.97
C GLU A 5 0.88 1.64 -12.78
N ASN A 6 0.60 0.73 -13.69
CA ASN A 6 -0.65 0.77 -14.45
C ASN A 6 -1.75 -0.08 -13.83
N ALA A 7 -1.48 -0.73 -12.73
CA ALA A 7 -2.46 -1.59 -12.07
C ALA A 7 -3.35 -0.78 -11.13
N ALA A 8 -4.60 -1.20 -11.03
CA ALA A 8 -5.53 -0.66 -10.06
C ALA A 8 -6.20 -1.83 -9.36
N ILE A 9 -6.16 -1.84 -8.05
CA ILE A 9 -6.70 -2.94 -7.26
C ILE A 9 -7.76 -2.40 -6.31
N LYS A 10 -8.86 -3.12 -6.23
CA LYS A 10 -9.93 -2.79 -5.30
C LYS A 10 -10.19 -4.01 -4.44
N GLY A 11 -10.38 -3.79 -3.15
CA GLY A 11 -10.69 -4.84 -2.21
C GLY A 11 -9.56 -5.08 -1.22
N ASP A 12 -9.56 -6.25 -0.62
CA ASP A 12 -8.59 -6.59 0.40
C ASP A 12 -7.34 -7.22 -0.20
N VAL A 13 -6.18 -6.79 0.28
CA VAL A 13 -4.91 -7.35 -0.15
C VAL A 13 -4.20 -7.89 1.09
N LYS A 14 -3.77 -9.14 1.01
CA LYS A 14 -2.97 -9.75 2.06
C LYS A 14 -1.70 -10.32 1.46
N ALA A 15 -0.58 -9.93 2.00
CA ALA A 15 0.71 -10.41 1.55
C ALA A 15 1.74 -10.19 2.63
N GLY A 16 2.85 -10.89 2.58
CA GLY A 16 3.93 -10.65 3.52
C GLY A 16 4.65 -9.35 3.20
N GLU A 17 4.85 -9.10 1.92
CA GLU A 17 5.51 -7.89 1.46
C GLU A 17 4.75 -7.32 0.27
N VAL A 18 4.51 -6.02 0.30
CA VAL A 18 3.81 -5.33 -0.78
C VAL A 18 4.64 -4.17 -1.26
N LYS A 19 4.85 -4.10 -2.57
CA LYS A 19 5.46 -2.96 -3.22
C LYS A 19 4.41 -2.35 -4.15
N LEU A 20 4.05 -1.12 -3.87
CA LEU A 20 2.99 -0.45 -4.62
C LEU A 20 3.57 0.61 -5.54
N TYR A 21 3.37 0.42 -6.84
CA TYR A 21 3.72 1.41 -7.84
C TYR A 21 2.49 2.05 -8.45
N GLY A 22 1.33 1.43 -8.29
CA GLY A 22 0.10 1.87 -8.91
C GLY A 22 -0.91 2.36 -7.89
N LYS A 23 -2.15 1.92 -8.05
CA LYS A 23 -3.26 2.40 -7.24
C LYS A 23 -3.96 1.25 -6.53
N VAL A 24 -4.26 1.44 -5.27
CA VAL A 24 -5.02 0.46 -4.49
C VAL A 24 -6.12 1.18 -3.72
N GLU A 25 -7.32 0.59 -3.76
CA GLU A 25 -8.44 1.04 -2.96
C GLU A 25 -8.91 -0.12 -2.09
N GLY A 26 -9.05 0.12 -0.79
CA GLY A 26 -9.51 -0.89 0.14
C GLY A 26 -8.54 -1.10 1.29
N THR A 27 -8.43 -2.34 1.74
CA THR A 27 -7.60 -2.65 2.90
C THR A 27 -6.38 -3.46 2.48
N ILE A 28 -5.23 -3.06 2.97
CA ILE A 28 -4.00 -3.82 2.77
C ILE A 28 -3.53 -4.34 4.12
N THR A 29 -3.26 -5.62 4.18
CA THR A 29 -2.68 -6.26 5.35
C THR A 29 -1.37 -6.91 4.94
N SER A 30 -0.28 -6.48 5.54
CA SER A 30 1.03 -7.02 5.18
C SER A 30 1.99 -6.85 6.35
N ASP A 31 3.14 -7.51 6.28
CA ASP A 31 4.21 -7.30 7.24
C ASP A 31 5.06 -6.11 6.84
N ARG A 32 5.27 -5.94 5.55
CA ARG A 32 6.04 -4.82 5.03
C ARG A 32 5.31 -4.23 3.83
N CYS A 33 5.15 -2.92 3.85
CA CYS A 33 4.52 -2.22 2.73
C CYS A 33 5.42 -1.09 2.27
N GLU A 34 5.65 -1.00 0.96
CA GLU A 34 6.42 0.07 0.39
C GLU A 34 5.56 0.79 -0.63
N LEU A 35 5.41 2.09 -0.43
CA LEU A 35 4.70 2.96 -1.37
C LEU A 35 5.75 3.67 -2.21
N LYS A 36 5.78 3.35 -3.48
CA LYS A 36 6.77 3.91 -4.39
C LYS A 36 6.30 5.23 -4.98
N GLU A 37 7.18 5.86 -5.75
CA GLU A 37 6.88 7.11 -6.41
C GLU A 37 5.60 7.00 -7.25
N LYS A 38 4.74 8.00 -7.14
CA LYS A 38 3.47 8.09 -7.87
C LYS A 38 2.43 7.05 -7.48
N SER A 39 2.66 6.32 -6.40
CA SER A 39 1.64 5.39 -5.93
C SER A 39 0.52 6.12 -5.22
N LEU A 40 -0.66 5.51 -5.25
CA LEU A 40 -1.82 6.05 -4.57
C LEU A 40 -2.51 4.93 -3.80
N LEU A 41 -2.72 5.15 -2.53
CA LEU A 41 -3.44 4.22 -1.69
C LEU A 41 -4.64 4.93 -1.06
N LYS A 42 -5.82 4.36 -1.25
CA LYS A 42 -7.03 4.86 -0.61
C LYS A 42 -7.60 3.77 0.29
N GLY A 43 -7.93 4.12 1.51
CA GLY A 43 -8.53 3.19 2.46
C GLY A 43 -7.60 2.90 3.62
N ASP A 44 -7.72 1.70 4.17
CA ASP A 44 -6.96 1.33 5.34
C ASP A 44 -5.74 0.48 4.98
N ILE A 45 -4.67 0.72 5.72
CA ILE A 45 -3.48 -0.12 5.58
C ILE A 45 -3.06 -0.60 6.96
N LYS A 46 -2.80 -1.89 7.06
CA LYS A 46 -2.26 -2.51 8.26
C LYS A 46 -0.95 -3.18 7.91
N THR A 47 0.11 -2.73 8.53
CA THR A 47 1.43 -3.25 8.25
C THR A 47 2.32 -3.08 9.47
N LYS A 48 3.34 -3.90 9.58
CA LYS A 48 4.32 -3.74 10.65
C LYS A 48 5.35 -2.68 10.30
N THR A 49 5.69 -2.58 9.03
CA THR A 49 6.66 -1.60 8.55
C THR A 49 6.10 -0.92 7.30
N LEU A 50 6.14 0.39 7.31
CA LEU A 50 5.66 1.18 6.17
C LEU A 50 6.78 2.08 5.67
N SER A 51 7.01 2.06 4.37
CA SER A 51 7.95 2.97 3.72
C SER A 51 7.22 3.74 2.63
N MET A 52 7.44 5.04 2.59
CA MET A 52 6.87 5.91 1.57
C MET A 52 7.98 6.67 0.89
N GLU A 53 7.92 6.73 -0.44
CA GLU A 53 8.84 7.53 -1.22
C GLU A 53 8.20 8.86 -1.60
N GLU A 54 8.99 9.79 -2.11
CA GLU A 54 8.47 11.05 -2.59
C GLU A 54 7.46 10.82 -3.70
N GLY A 55 6.37 11.56 -3.66
CA GLY A 55 5.33 11.42 -4.66
C GLY A 55 4.27 10.38 -4.32
N ALA A 56 4.49 9.59 -3.28
CA ALA A 56 3.47 8.65 -2.85
C ALA A 56 2.34 9.37 -2.11
N THR A 57 1.12 8.91 -2.33
CA THR A 57 -0.05 9.48 -1.68
C THR A 57 -0.78 8.41 -0.90
N LEU A 58 -1.10 8.73 0.33
CA LEU A 58 -1.88 7.85 1.20
C LEU A 58 -3.09 8.61 1.70
N GLN A 59 -4.27 8.09 1.42
CA GLN A 59 -5.52 8.66 1.90
C GLN A 59 -6.25 7.60 2.72
N GLY A 60 -6.63 7.95 3.94
CA GLY A 60 -7.32 7.03 4.81
C GLY A 60 -6.54 6.78 6.08
N LYS A 61 -6.75 5.61 6.66
CA LYS A 61 -6.13 5.28 7.93
C LYS A 61 -4.92 4.37 7.74
N THR A 62 -3.91 4.62 8.52
CA THR A 62 -2.72 3.79 8.55
C THR A 62 -2.56 3.20 9.94
N SER A 63 -2.45 1.89 10.00
CA SER A 63 -2.16 1.20 11.25
C SER A 63 -0.80 0.53 11.13
N ILE A 64 0.12 0.95 11.97
CA ILE A 64 1.46 0.39 11.99
C ILE A 64 1.70 -0.18 13.36
N GLY A 65 2.16 -1.40 13.40
CA GLY A 65 2.45 -2.03 14.66
C GLY A 65 2.36 -3.52 14.58
N SER A 66 2.62 -4.11 15.68
CA SER A 66 2.64 -5.56 15.81
C SER A 66 1.26 -6.15 16.00
#